data_15eef8c13d47d86fff83657ca1417701
#
_entry.id   15eef8c13d47d86fff83657ca1417701
#
_cell.length_a   1.000
_cell.length_b   1.000
_cell.length_c   1.000
_cell.angle_alpha   90.00
_cell.angle_beta   90.00
_cell.angle_gamma   90.00
#
_symmetry.space_group_name_H-M   'P 1'
#
loop_
_entity.id
_entity.type
_entity.pdbx_description
1 polymer ?
#
loop_
_entity_poly.entity_id
_entity_poly.type
_entity_poly.pdbx_seq_one_letter_code
_entity_poly.pdbx_strand_id
1 'polypeptide(L)'
;MRHKIGTHDEWLKERLALLKDEKELTRRSDELARRRQALPWVRIDKKYRFDTDEGPASLGDLFRGNSQLLVYHFMFGEDYQAGCPSCSSIADGFNGVVTHLAHHDVTLCAVSRAPIAKLQAYKKRMGWTFPWASSFGSDFNLDFQVGCTPEQQQAGTIEYNFRPEDTRPTLALDVQWAKDIAAGCGTDWPTYRRESPGVSAFVLKDGAVYHT
;
A
#
# COMPACT_ATOMS: atom_id res chain seq x y z
N MET A 1 26.77 18.66 0.97
CA MET A 1 27.53 18.53 -0.31
C MET A 1 27.86 19.95 -0.81
N ARG A 2 29.11 20.27 -1.19
CA ARG A 2 29.43 21.55 -1.86
C ARG A 2 29.27 21.35 -3.38
N HIS A 3 28.40 22.14 -4.01
CA HIS A 3 28.20 22.09 -5.46
C HIS A 3 29.36 22.83 -6.18
N LYS A 4 29.85 22.24 -7.27
CA LYS A 4 30.78 22.92 -8.18
C LYS A 4 29.97 23.99 -8.96
N ILE A 5 30.48 25.18 -9.03
CA ILE A 5 29.96 26.24 -9.92
C ILE A 5 30.76 26.16 -11.22
N GLY A 6 30.04 26.05 -12.34
CA GLY A 6 30.66 25.92 -13.67
C GLY A 6 29.92 26.79 -14.69
N THR A 7 30.38 26.76 -15.93
CA THR A 7 29.75 27.39 -17.08
C THR A 7 28.57 26.58 -17.58
N HIS A 8 27.71 27.19 -18.43
CA HIS A 8 26.60 26.48 -19.06
C HIS A 8 27.08 25.29 -19.91
N ASP A 9 28.18 25.45 -20.65
CA ASP A 9 28.73 24.41 -21.50
C ASP A 9 29.25 23.21 -20.68
N GLU A 10 29.94 23.48 -19.57
CA GLU A 10 30.35 22.43 -18.62
C GLU A 10 29.14 21.68 -18.06
N TRP A 11 28.08 22.40 -17.63
CA TRP A 11 26.85 21.81 -17.15
C TRP A 11 26.16 20.97 -18.24
N LEU A 12 26.02 21.50 -19.46
CA LEU A 12 25.38 20.80 -20.57
C LEU A 12 26.10 19.51 -20.92
N LYS A 13 27.44 19.52 -20.96
CA LYS A 13 28.25 18.32 -21.20
C LYS A 13 27.94 17.22 -20.17
N GLU A 14 27.98 17.55 -18.88
CA GLU A 14 27.71 16.59 -17.81
C GLU A 14 26.23 16.15 -17.82
N ARG A 15 25.30 17.07 -18.09
CA ARG A 15 23.87 16.77 -18.20
C ARG A 15 23.54 15.81 -19.35
N LEU A 16 24.20 15.95 -20.50
CA LEU A 16 24.00 15.04 -21.64
C LEU A 16 24.60 13.64 -21.35
N ALA A 17 25.73 13.57 -20.66
CA ALA A 17 26.26 12.30 -20.20
C ALA A 17 25.29 11.59 -19.25
N LEU A 18 24.79 12.28 -18.22
CA LEU A 18 23.82 11.75 -17.29
C LEU A 18 22.49 11.35 -17.98
N LEU A 19 22.02 12.13 -18.97
CA LEU A 19 20.82 11.80 -19.73
C LEU A 19 20.92 10.44 -20.46
N LYS A 20 22.13 10.06 -20.89
CA LYS A 20 22.36 8.74 -21.50
C LYS A 20 22.07 7.62 -20.49
N ASP A 21 22.57 7.78 -19.26
CA ASP A 21 22.39 6.81 -18.19
C ASP A 21 20.90 6.76 -17.72
N GLU A 22 20.23 7.91 -17.65
CA GLU A 22 18.80 8.00 -17.35
C GLU A 22 17.95 7.26 -18.40
N LYS A 23 18.28 7.41 -19.70
CA LYS A 23 17.59 6.66 -20.77
C LYS A 23 17.83 5.16 -20.68
N GLU A 24 19.01 4.73 -20.29
CA GLU A 24 19.30 3.32 -20.08
C GLU A 24 18.51 2.76 -18.90
N LEU A 25 18.42 3.51 -17.78
CA LEU A 25 17.58 3.15 -16.64
C LEU A 25 16.11 3.01 -17.03
N THR A 26 15.59 3.92 -17.86
CA THR A 26 14.22 3.85 -18.39
C THR A 26 14.00 2.55 -19.19
N ARG A 27 14.90 2.20 -20.12
CA ARG A 27 14.79 0.94 -20.89
C ARG A 27 14.79 -0.29 -20.00
N ARG A 28 15.64 -0.32 -18.97
CA ARG A 28 15.66 -1.43 -17.99
C ARG A 28 14.37 -1.48 -17.18
N SER A 29 13.82 -0.34 -16.80
CA SER A 29 12.53 -0.26 -16.12
C SER A 29 11.39 -0.81 -16.97
N ASP A 30 11.35 -0.46 -18.28
CA ASP A 30 10.35 -0.98 -19.23
C ASP A 30 10.47 -2.50 -19.42
N GLU A 31 11.70 -3.01 -19.46
CA GLU A 31 11.94 -4.47 -19.54
C GLU A 31 11.43 -5.19 -18.28
N LEU A 32 11.70 -4.65 -17.09
CA LEU A 32 11.18 -5.20 -15.83
C LEU A 32 9.64 -5.13 -15.78
N ALA A 33 9.03 -4.07 -16.31
CA ALA A 33 7.57 -3.95 -16.38
C ALA A 33 6.98 -5.07 -17.27
N ARG A 34 7.57 -5.32 -18.47
CA ARG A 34 7.16 -6.44 -19.34
C ARG A 34 7.31 -7.80 -18.64
N ARG A 35 8.39 -8.01 -17.92
CA ARG A 35 8.60 -9.27 -17.17
C ARG A 35 7.57 -9.44 -16.05
N ARG A 36 7.20 -8.37 -15.34
CA ARG A 36 6.12 -8.42 -14.33
C ARG A 36 4.77 -8.79 -14.97
N GLN A 37 4.44 -8.20 -16.11
CA GLN A 37 3.22 -8.51 -16.85
C GLN A 37 3.17 -9.99 -17.34
N ALA A 38 4.32 -10.63 -17.53
CA ALA A 38 4.42 -12.04 -17.91
C ALA A 38 4.38 -13.01 -16.73
N LEU A 39 4.29 -12.54 -15.49
CA LEU A 39 4.15 -13.41 -14.33
C LEU A 39 2.82 -14.18 -14.38
N PRO A 40 2.77 -15.43 -13.88
CA PRO A 40 1.51 -16.17 -13.78
C PRO A 40 0.59 -15.49 -12.76
N TRP A 41 -0.70 -15.42 -13.10
CA TRP A 41 -1.73 -14.94 -12.18
C TRP A 41 -2.14 -16.05 -11.22
N VAL A 42 -2.41 -15.67 -9.98
CA VAL A 42 -2.87 -16.59 -8.93
C VAL A 42 -4.36 -16.38 -8.70
N ARG A 43 -5.17 -17.40 -8.95
CA ARG A 43 -6.60 -17.34 -8.70
C ARG A 43 -6.89 -17.22 -7.22
N ILE A 44 -7.82 -16.31 -6.86
CA ILE A 44 -8.28 -16.11 -5.50
C ILE A 44 -9.61 -16.81 -5.30
N ASP A 45 -9.58 -17.98 -4.67
CA ASP A 45 -10.79 -18.77 -4.37
C ASP A 45 -11.36 -18.46 -2.97
N LYS A 46 -10.55 -17.90 -2.05
CA LYS A 46 -10.99 -17.49 -0.71
C LYS A 46 -11.95 -16.31 -0.80
N LYS A 47 -13.06 -16.42 -0.09
CA LYS A 47 -14.05 -15.34 -0.02
C LYS A 47 -13.65 -14.36 1.09
N TYR A 48 -13.27 -13.16 0.70
CA TYR A 48 -13.05 -12.05 1.62
C TYR A 48 -14.29 -11.19 1.72
N ARG A 49 -14.52 -10.64 2.92
CA ARG A 49 -15.56 -9.67 3.18
C ARG A 49 -14.93 -8.35 3.60
N PHE A 50 -15.48 -7.29 3.08
CA PHE A 50 -15.12 -5.91 3.41
C PHE A 50 -16.38 -5.14 3.81
N ASP A 51 -16.20 -4.12 4.65
CA ASP A 51 -17.20 -3.10 4.85
C ASP A 51 -16.78 -1.83 4.10
N THR A 52 -17.70 -1.22 3.36
CA THR A 52 -17.47 -0.03 2.54
C THR A 52 -18.47 1.09 2.89
N ASP A 53 -18.32 2.26 2.27
CA ASP A 53 -19.29 3.37 2.38
C ASP A 53 -20.67 2.96 1.86
N GLU A 54 -20.74 1.98 0.93
CA GLU A 54 -21.99 1.47 0.34
C GLU A 54 -22.52 0.21 1.04
N GLY A 55 -21.86 -0.29 2.08
CA GLY A 55 -22.19 -1.50 2.81
C GLY A 55 -21.22 -2.65 2.62
N PRO A 56 -21.60 -3.88 2.99
CA PRO A 56 -20.75 -5.07 2.84
C PRO A 56 -20.41 -5.35 1.37
N ALA A 57 -19.15 -5.72 1.11
CA ALA A 57 -18.65 -6.00 -0.22
C ALA A 57 -17.73 -7.24 -0.24
N SER A 58 -17.68 -7.94 -1.36
CA SER A 58 -16.67 -8.95 -1.68
C SER A 58 -15.43 -8.30 -2.34
N LEU A 59 -14.36 -9.09 -2.54
CA LEU A 59 -13.20 -8.62 -3.31
C LEU A 59 -13.59 -8.25 -4.76
N GLY A 60 -14.54 -8.99 -5.36
CA GLY A 60 -15.07 -8.68 -6.69
C GLY A 60 -15.81 -7.34 -6.77
N ASP A 61 -16.53 -6.97 -5.71
CA ASP A 61 -17.29 -5.71 -5.67
C ASP A 61 -16.37 -4.49 -5.58
N LEU A 62 -15.14 -4.64 -5.03
CA LEU A 62 -14.16 -3.55 -4.96
C LEU A 62 -13.66 -3.10 -6.33
N PHE A 63 -13.86 -3.89 -7.39
CA PHE A 63 -13.54 -3.49 -8.77
C PHE A 63 -14.47 -2.40 -9.31
N ARG A 64 -15.67 -2.22 -8.73
CA ARG A 64 -16.62 -1.15 -9.07
C ARG A 64 -16.93 -1.05 -10.57
N GLY A 65 -16.97 -2.19 -11.25
CA GLY A 65 -17.27 -2.30 -12.68
C GLY A 65 -16.07 -2.27 -13.62
N ASN A 66 -14.88 -1.98 -13.12
CA ASN A 66 -13.62 -2.10 -13.88
C ASN A 66 -13.09 -3.54 -13.86
N SER A 67 -12.21 -3.89 -14.80
CA SER A 67 -11.58 -5.21 -14.84
C SER A 67 -10.28 -5.32 -14.04
N GLN A 68 -9.72 -4.19 -13.58
CA GLN A 68 -8.48 -4.14 -12.82
C GLN A 68 -8.69 -3.40 -11.48
N LEU A 69 -8.01 -3.90 -10.45
CA LEU A 69 -8.07 -3.31 -9.10
C LEU A 69 -6.67 -3.17 -8.54
N LEU A 70 -6.32 -1.96 -8.13
CA LEU A 70 -5.17 -1.67 -7.27
C LEU A 70 -5.65 -1.50 -5.83
N VAL A 71 -5.14 -2.33 -4.93
CA VAL A 71 -5.38 -2.20 -3.49
C VAL A 71 -4.15 -1.56 -2.87
N TYR A 72 -4.33 -0.40 -2.24
CA TYR A 72 -3.34 0.17 -1.35
C TYR A 72 -3.62 -0.29 0.08
N HIS A 73 -2.76 -1.14 0.63
CA HIS A 73 -2.84 -1.57 2.02
C HIS A 73 -2.36 -0.42 2.91
N PHE A 74 -3.32 0.31 3.45
CA PHE A 74 -3.07 1.49 4.26
C PHE A 74 -3.00 1.09 5.74
N MET A 75 -1.90 1.38 6.42
CA MET A 75 -1.71 1.06 7.83
C MET A 75 -2.67 1.85 8.72
N PHE A 76 -3.77 1.23 9.04
CA PHE A 76 -4.74 1.67 10.05
C PHE A 76 -5.30 0.41 10.71
N GLY A 77 -4.63 -0.04 11.78
CA GLY A 77 -5.00 -1.24 12.52
C GLY A 77 -6.25 -1.01 13.39
N GLU A 78 -6.77 -2.11 13.92
CA GLU A 78 -7.99 -2.12 14.74
C GLU A 78 -7.88 -1.21 15.96
N ASP A 79 -6.70 -1.20 16.60
CA ASP A 79 -6.42 -0.47 17.83
C ASP A 79 -5.92 0.97 17.59
N TYR A 80 -5.72 1.39 16.33
CA TYR A 80 -5.27 2.74 16.03
C TYR A 80 -6.40 3.76 16.19
N GLN A 81 -6.02 5.00 16.55
CA GLN A 81 -6.93 6.14 16.59
C GLN A 81 -6.79 7.05 15.35
N ALA A 82 -5.67 6.93 14.63
CA ALA A 82 -5.40 7.65 13.41
C ALA A 82 -4.59 6.78 12.46
N GLY A 83 -4.69 7.05 11.15
CA GLY A 83 -3.89 6.37 10.13
C GLY A 83 -2.41 6.71 10.22
N CYS A 84 -1.55 5.81 9.74
CA CYS A 84 -0.11 6.04 9.64
C CYS A 84 0.20 7.32 8.86
N PRO A 85 1.06 8.23 9.38
CA PRO A 85 1.36 9.50 8.72
C PRO A 85 2.04 9.32 7.35
N SER A 86 2.92 8.34 7.20
CA SER A 86 3.57 8.05 5.91
C SER A 86 2.56 7.52 4.88
N CYS A 87 1.65 6.63 5.28
CA CYS A 87 0.57 6.18 4.42
C CYS A 87 -0.38 7.32 4.05
N SER A 88 -0.64 8.25 4.97
CA SER A 88 -1.47 9.42 4.72
C SER A 88 -0.83 10.35 3.69
N SER A 89 0.47 10.59 3.80
CA SER A 89 1.23 11.39 2.82
C SER A 89 1.15 10.81 1.39
N ILE A 90 1.19 9.48 1.25
CA ILE A 90 1.01 8.81 -0.04
C ILE A 90 -0.45 8.95 -0.51
N ALA A 91 -1.41 8.74 0.38
CA ALA A 91 -2.83 8.74 0.06
C ALA A 91 -3.37 10.14 -0.31
N ASP A 92 -2.72 11.22 0.13
CA ASP A 92 -3.04 12.59 -0.29
C ASP A 92 -3.00 12.76 -1.82
N GLY A 93 -2.17 11.99 -2.52
CA GLY A 93 -2.10 11.96 -3.98
C GLY A 93 -3.25 11.21 -4.69
N PHE A 94 -4.07 10.45 -3.96
CA PHE A 94 -5.05 9.55 -4.60
C PHE A 94 -6.29 10.26 -5.16
N ASN A 95 -6.75 11.33 -4.53
CA ASN A 95 -7.98 12.04 -4.95
C ASN A 95 -7.97 12.44 -6.43
N GLY A 96 -6.84 12.94 -6.94
CA GLY A 96 -6.72 13.33 -8.34
C GLY A 96 -6.49 12.15 -9.29
N VAL A 97 -5.89 11.06 -8.81
CA VAL A 97 -5.47 9.93 -9.63
C VAL A 97 -6.61 8.96 -9.94
N VAL A 98 -7.56 8.76 -9.01
CA VAL A 98 -8.62 7.75 -9.15
C VAL A 98 -9.47 7.92 -10.41
N THR A 99 -9.76 9.17 -10.82
CA THR A 99 -10.53 9.45 -12.04
C THR A 99 -9.77 9.01 -13.29
N HIS A 100 -8.47 9.28 -13.35
CA HIS A 100 -7.62 8.88 -14.47
C HIS A 100 -7.46 7.37 -14.55
N LEU A 101 -7.25 6.70 -13.41
CA LEU A 101 -7.18 5.25 -13.36
C LEU A 101 -8.49 4.60 -13.84
N ALA A 102 -9.66 5.11 -13.43
CA ALA A 102 -10.95 4.61 -13.87
C ALA A 102 -11.13 4.69 -15.40
N HIS A 103 -10.63 5.75 -16.04
CA HIS A 103 -10.62 5.86 -17.52
C HIS A 103 -9.69 4.82 -18.19
N HIS A 104 -8.79 4.22 -17.47
CA HIS A 104 -7.91 3.13 -17.91
C HIS A 104 -8.36 1.76 -17.38
N ASP A 105 -9.64 1.62 -17.03
CA ASP A 105 -10.22 0.37 -16.55
C ASP A 105 -9.55 -0.15 -15.26
N VAL A 106 -9.13 0.78 -14.37
CA VAL A 106 -8.49 0.46 -13.10
C VAL A 106 -9.23 1.15 -11.96
N THR A 107 -9.67 0.39 -10.97
CA THR A 107 -10.10 0.93 -9.68
C THR A 107 -8.91 0.98 -8.71
N LEU A 108 -8.70 2.10 -8.02
CA LEU A 108 -7.83 2.17 -6.85
C LEU A 108 -8.71 2.21 -5.61
N CYS A 109 -8.46 1.30 -4.68
CA CYS A 109 -9.13 1.22 -3.39
C CYS A 109 -8.10 1.10 -2.27
N ALA A 110 -8.18 1.93 -1.25
CA ALA A 110 -7.43 1.69 -0.02
C ALA A 110 -8.13 0.60 0.81
N VAL A 111 -7.35 -0.23 1.51
CA VAL A 111 -7.86 -1.25 2.44
C VAL A 111 -7.11 -1.15 3.75
N SER A 112 -7.83 -1.22 4.88
CA SER A 112 -7.28 -1.18 6.23
C SER A 112 -8.06 -2.10 7.17
N ARG A 113 -7.42 -2.53 8.26
CA ARG A 113 -8.05 -3.40 9.27
C ARG A 113 -8.89 -2.64 10.31
N ALA A 114 -8.81 -1.32 10.39
CA ALA A 114 -9.68 -0.54 11.27
C ALA A 114 -11.16 -0.69 10.88
N PRO A 115 -12.11 -0.68 11.84
CA PRO A 115 -13.54 -0.68 11.54
C PRO A 115 -13.93 0.47 10.62
N ILE A 116 -14.92 0.23 9.74
CA ILE A 116 -15.33 1.19 8.70
C ILE A 116 -15.66 2.58 9.26
N ALA A 117 -16.28 2.67 10.42
CA ALA A 117 -16.61 3.96 11.04
C ALA A 117 -15.37 4.81 11.36
N LYS A 118 -14.24 4.18 11.77
CA LYS A 118 -12.96 4.88 11.98
C LYS A 118 -12.39 5.37 10.64
N LEU A 119 -12.46 4.54 9.60
CA LEU A 119 -11.98 4.91 8.26
C LEU A 119 -12.75 6.10 7.69
N GLN A 120 -14.09 6.06 7.79
CA GLN A 120 -14.96 7.15 7.35
C GLN A 120 -14.67 8.47 8.08
N ALA A 121 -14.52 8.41 9.40
CA ALA A 121 -14.18 9.60 10.19
C ALA A 121 -12.82 10.19 9.79
N TYR A 122 -11.81 9.34 9.58
CA TYR A 122 -10.49 9.76 9.16
C TYR A 122 -10.48 10.30 7.73
N LYS A 123 -11.12 9.60 6.79
CA LYS A 123 -11.33 10.01 5.39
C LYS A 123 -11.97 11.40 5.30
N LYS A 124 -13.01 11.63 6.10
CA LYS A 124 -13.68 12.95 6.19
C LYS A 124 -12.74 14.03 6.74
N ARG A 125 -11.98 13.73 7.79
CA ARG A 125 -11.00 14.65 8.37
C ARG A 125 -9.92 15.07 7.35
N MET A 126 -9.46 14.12 6.52
CA MET A 126 -8.41 14.33 5.53
C MET A 126 -8.94 14.95 4.21
N GLY A 127 -10.25 15.02 4.02
CA GLY A 127 -10.86 15.48 2.77
C GLY A 127 -10.69 14.52 1.60
N TRP A 128 -10.51 13.22 1.89
CA TRP A 128 -10.31 12.19 0.86
C TRP A 128 -11.65 11.71 0.28
N THR A 129 -11.66 11.44 -1.02
CA THR A 129 -12.85 10.98 -1.75
C THR A 129 -12.68 9.61 -2.42
N PHE A 130 -11.44 9.10 -2.49
CA PHE A 130 -11.15 7.79 -3.06
C PHE A 130 -11.84 6.65 -2.27
N PRO A 131 -12.12 5.50 -2.91
CA PRO A 131 -12.67 4.33 -2.23
C PRO A 131 -11.76 3.82 -1.11
N TRP A 132 -12.34 3.54 0.06
CA TRP A 132 -11.62 2.95 1.18
C TRP A 132 -12.48 1.89 1.85
N ALA A 133 -12.02 0.65 1.87
CA ALA A 133 -12.71 -0.49 2.44
C ALA A 133 -12.05 -0.95 3.76
N SER A 134 -12.86 -1.41 4.68
CA SER A 134 -12.42 -2.07 5.91
C SER A 134 -12.36 -3.57 5.71
N SER A 135 -11.23 -4.17 6.03
CA SER A 135 -11.06 -5.64 6.14
C SER A 135 -11.17 -6.12 7.58
N PHE A 136 -11.80 -5.34 8.47
CA PHE A 136 -12.00 -5.70 9.88
C PHE A 136 -12.66 -7.07 10.02
N GLY A 137 -12.08 -7.95 10.84
CA GLY A 137 -12.54 -9.32 11.03
C GLY A 137 -12.32 -10.26 9.83
N SER A 138 -11.53 -9.85 8.83
CA SER A 138 -11.15 -10.65 7.67
C SER A 138 -9.66 -10.95 7.70
N ASP A 139 -9.26 -12.11 7.15
CA ASP A 139 -7.84 -12.49 7.04
C ASP A 139 -7.12 -11.80 5.86
N PHE A 140 -7.79 -10.91 5.11
CA PHE A 140 -7.26 -10.34 3.87
C PHE A 140 -5.85 -9.77 4.03
N ASN A 141 -5.62 -8.92 5.03
CA ASN A 141 -4.31 -8.32 5.25
C ASN A 141 -3.25 -9.35 5.67
N LEU A 142 -3.66 -10.42 6.38
CA LEU A 142 -2.77 -11.51 6.81
C LEU A 142 -2.34 -12.36 5.60
N ASP A 143 -3.30 -12.74 4.75
CA ASP A 143 -3.05 -13.55 3.54
C ASP A 143 -2.19 -12.82 2.50
N PHE A 144 -2.25 -11.47 2.45
CA PHE A 144 -1.42 -10.63 1.60
C PHE A 144 -0.16 -10.11 2.31
N GLN A 145 0.19 -10.69 3.47
CA GLN A 145 1.45 -10.44 4.20
C GLN A 145 1.69 -8.96 4.56
N VAL A 146 0.60 -8.21 4.76
CA VAL A 146 0.65 -6.81 5.18
C VAL A 146 0.07 -6.59 6.57
N GLY A 147 -0.07 -7.67 7.32
CA GLY A 147 -0.48 -7.67 8.71
C GLY A 147 -0.06 -8.95 9.40
N CYS A 148 -0.06 -8.94 10.73
CA CYS A 148 0.21 -10.13 11.55
C CYS A 148 -0.67 -10.15 12.79
N THR A 149 -0.85 -11.35 13.35
CA THR A 149 -1.47 -11.52 14.67
C THR A 149 -0.45 -11.26 15.77
N PRO A 150 -0.90 -11.00 17.02
CA PRO A 150 0.01 -10.91 18.17
C PRO A 150 0.87 -12.16 18.35
N GLU A 151 0.33 -13.35 18.10
CA GLU A 151 1.03 -14.64 18.21
C GLU A 151 2.13 -14.78 17.14
N GLN A 152 1.82 -14.42 15.87
CA GLN A 152 2.80 -14.38 14.78
C GLN A 152 3.93 -13.40 15.07
N GLN A 153 3.58 -12.21 15.59
CA GLN A 153 4.55 -11.20 15.99
C GLN A 153 5.50 -11.70 17.07
N GLN A 154 4.98 -12.37 18.12
CA GLN A 154 5.78 -12.95 19.19
C GLN A 154 6.67 -14.10 18.71
N ALA A 155 6.16 -14.91 17.79
CA ALA A 155 6.92 -16.02 17.21
C ALA A 155 8.03 -15.53 16.25
N GLY A 156 7.97 -14.28 15.75
CA GLY A 156 8.93 -13.74 14.78
C GLY A 156 8.88 -14.45 13.42
N THR A 157 7.72 -15.00 13.06
CA THR A 157 7.52 -15.84 11.86
C THR A 157 6.77 -15.10 10.75
N ILE A 158 7.00 -13.79 10.63
CA ILE A 158 6.31 -12.96 9.65
C ILE A 158 7.12 -12.92 8.36
N GLU A 159 6.43 -13.04 7.25
CA GLU A 159 6.98 -12.77 5.93
C GLU A 159 6.43 -11.43 5.42
N TYR A 160 7.32 -10.55 4.96
CA TYR A 160 6.98 -9.28 4.35
C TYR A 160 7.93 -9.01 3.17
N ASN A 161 7.38 -8.58 2.03
CA ASN A 161 8.16 -8.38 0.79
C ASN A 161 9.00 -9.63 0.41
N PHE A 162 8.39 -10.83 0.54
CA PHE A 162 9.02 -12.13 0.20
C PHE A 162 10.28 -12.45 1.02
N ARG A 163 10.38 -11.93 2.24
CA ARG A 163 11.47 -12.21 3.17
C ARG A 163 10.93 -12.41 4.58
N PRO A 164 11.54 -13.31 5.36
CA PRO A 164 11.29 -13.34 6.80
C PRO A 164 11.64 -11.97 7.41
N GLU A 165 10.73 -11.41 8.19
CA GLU A 165 10.93 -10.17 8.92
C GLU A 165 10.76 -10.40 10.42
N ASP A 166 11.75 -9.99 11.20
CA ASP A 166 11.65 -10.05 12.65
C ASP A 166 10.89 -8.82 13.16
N THR A 167 9.62 -9.02 13.44
CA THR A 167 8.72 -7.97 13.97
C THR A 167 8.53 -8.07 15.48
N ARG A 168 9.36 -8.89 16.17
CA ARG A 168 9.26 -9.01 17.63
C ARG A 168 9.34 -7.64 18.30
N PRO A 169 8.55 -7.44 19.37
CA PRO A 169 8.43 -6.11 20.02
C PRO A 169 9.75 -5.55 20.56
N THR A 170 10.74 -6.42 20.82
CA THR A 170 12.06 -6.03 21.36
C THR A 170 12.91 -5.18 20.40
N LEU A 171 12.60 -5.19 19.10
CA LEU A 171 13.30 -4.38 18.13
C LEU A 171 12.74 -2.95 18.13
N ALA A 172 13.62 -1.97 18.32
CA ALA A 172 13.33 -0.54 18.30
C ALA A 172 12.46 0.01 19.46
N LEU A 173 12.26 -0.70 20.56
CA LEU A 173 11.54 -0.21 21.72
C LEU A 173 12.16 1.08 22.32
N ASP A 174 13.46 1.28 22.14
CA ASP A 174 14.20 2.44 22.67
C ASP A 174 14.41 3.56 21.67
N VAL A 175 13.91 3.41 20.44
CA VAL A 175 14.07 4.42 19.38
C VAL A 175 12.94 5.43 19.44
N GLN A 176 13.28 6.69 19.76
CA GLN A 176 12.29 7.75 20.01
C GLN A 176 11.36 7.99 18.82
N TRP A 177 11.87 8.06 17.58
CA TRP A 177 11.01 8.27 16.41
C TRP A 177 9.95 7.18 16.22
N ALA A 178 10.25 5.92 16.59
CA ALA A 178 9.30 4.82 16.51
C ALA A 178 8.15 4.99 17.51
N LYS A 179 8.49 5.40 18.74
CA LYS A 179 7.50 5.73 19.77
C LYS A 179 6.62 6.92 19.33
N ASP A 180 7.23 7.95 18.76
CA ASP A 180 6.51 9.16 18.31
C ASP A 180 5.53 8.84 17.16
N ILE A 181 5.93 8.01 16.20
CA ILE A 181 5.04 7.57 15.12
C ILE A 181 3.86 6.76 15.67
N ALA A 182 4.11 5.78 16.53
CA ALA A 182 3.06 4.97 17.12
C ALA A 182 2.10 5.81 17.98
N ALA A 183 2.65 6.70 18.81
CA ALA A 183 1.87 7.65 19.61
C ALA A 183 1.02 8.58 18.72
N GLY A 184 1.55 9.05 17.60
CA GLY A 184 0.81 9.83 16.60
C GLY A 184 -0.37 9.09 15.99
N CYS A 185 -0.30 7.75 15.92
CA CYS A 185 -1.41 6.89 15.54
C CYS A 185 -2.33 6.53 16.73
N GLY A 186 -2.03 6.99 17.94
CA GLY A 186 -2.78 6.67 19.16
C GLY A 186 -2.61 5.21 19.62
N THR A 187 -1.44 4.63 19.37
CA THR A 187 -1.11 3.23 19.72
C THR A 187 0.34 3.12 20.23
N ASP A 188 0.77 1.94 20.62
CA ASP A 188 2.15 1.63 20.95
C ASP A 188 2.93 1.04 19.76
N TRP A 189 4.26 1.02 19.87
CA TRP A 189 5.11 0.52 18.80
C TRP A 189 4.88 -0.97 18.47
N PRO A 190 4.76 -1.91 19.42
CA PRO A 190 4.41 -3.28 19.12
C PRO A 190 3.11 -3.44 18.33
N THR A 191 2.06 -2.73 18.72
CA THR A 191 0.77 -2.73 18.02
C THR A 191 0.88 -2.08 16.63
N TYR A 192 1.61 -0.95 16.52
CA TYR A 192 1.87 -0.31 15.24
C TYR A 192 2.58 -1.23 14.24
N ARG A 193 3.49 -2.08 14.71
CA ARG A 193 4.25 -3.02 13.88
C ARG A 193 3.46 -4.25 13.42
N ARG A 194 2.20 -4.39 13.83
CA ARG A 194 1.30 -5.45 13.30
C ARG A 194 0.71 -5.11 11.94
N GLU A 195 0.86 -3.89 11.48
CA GLU A 195 0.47 -3.46 10.14
C GLU A 195 1.70 -3.14 9.31
N SER A 196 1.61 -3.40 8.01
CA SER A 196 2.63 -3.04 7.01
C SER A 196 1.94 -2.42 5.79
N PRO A 197 2.57 -1.43 5.13
CA PRO A 197 2.01 -0.88 3.91
C PRO A 197 2.31 -1.80 2.72
N GLY A 198 1.49 -1.75 1.69
CA GLY A 198 1.74 -2.52 0.47
C GLY A 198 0.82 -2.09 -0.67
N VAL A 199 1.09 -2.63 -1.84
CA VAL A 199 0.21 -2.50 -3.00
C VAL A 199 0.02 -3.90 -3.60
N SER A 200 -1.24 -4.28 -3.81
CA SER A 200 -1.61 -5.51 -4.52
C SER A 200 -2.41 -5.15 -5.77
N ALA A 201 -2.16 -5.88 -6.85
CA ALA A 201 -2.88 -5.73 -8.11
C ALA A 201 -3.73 -6.97 -8.38
N PHE A 202 -4.96 -6.75 -8.84
CA PHE A 202 -5.89 -7.83 -9.16
C PHE A 202 -6.54 -7.59 -10.52
N VAL A 203 -6.92 -8.70 -11.17
CA VAL A 203 -7.68 -8.71 -12.41
C VAL A 203 -8.95 -9.53 -12.20
N LEU A 204 -10.08 -9.01 -12.66
CA LEU A 204 -11.36 -9.72 -12.77
C LEU A 204 -11.51 -10.24 -14.20
N LYS A 205 -11.51 -11.54 -14.37
CA LYS A 205 -11.65 -12.17 -15.68
C LYS A 205 -12.58 -13.38 -15.58
N ASP A 206 -13.57 -13.44 -16.48
CA ASP A 206 -14.54 -14.53 -16.56
C ASP A 206 -15.23 -14.85 -15.22
N GLY A 207 -15.52 -13.81 -14.43
CA GLY A 207 -16.14 -13.90 -13.11
C GLY A 207 -15.22 -14.40 -11.98
N ALA A 208 -13.93 -14.57 -12.23
CA ALA A 208 -12.93 -14.96 -11.24
C ALA A 208 -11.92 -13.81 -11.00
N VAL A 209 -11.48 -13.67 -9.74
CA VAL A 209 -10.45 -12.70 -9.34
C VAL A 209 -9.10 -13.39 -9.33
N TYR A 210 -8.10 -12.70 -9.87
CA TYR A 210 -6.72 -13.15 -9.88
C TYR A 210 -5.82 -12.08 -9.27
N HIS A 211 -4.86 -12.48 -8.44
CA HIS A 211 -3.72 -11.67 -8.01
C HIS A 211 -2.63 -11.73 -9.08
N THR A 212 -2.02 -10.57 -9.45
CA THR A 212 -1.11 -10.43 -10.59
C THR A 212 0.26 -9.88 -10.19
#